data_169e657882186bda3a90df81dab3955e
#
_entry.id   169e657882186bda3a90df81dab3955e
#
_cell.length_a   1.000
_cell.length_b   1.000
_cell.length_c   1.000
_cell.angle_alpha   90.00
_cell.angle_beta   90.00
_cell.angle_gamma   90.00
#
_symmetry.space_group_name_H-M   'P 1'
#
loop_
_entity.id
_entity.type
_entity.pdbx_description
1 polymer ?
#
loop_
_entity_poly.entity_id
_entity_poly.type
_entity_poly.pdbx_seq_one_letter_code
_entity_poly.pdbx_strand_id
1 'polypeptide(L)'
;MPTLHDAVMINGIELRNRVVLPPLTTNNGSPDGQVTDGVIQFYKERAKDVGLVIVEAASVRSDGRIVPGSLGLWEEGQVAGLACIAEVIQKSGSAAVLQINHAGARGFPSGGEMQGASPSGYSFRPDVTPFSMTLEQIDTLTSDFVAAAGRAKNAGFDGVEIHGAHLYLISQFLSPLSNQRDDRYGGDALGRATLALEVVKAVRERLGDNYPLIFRFNVVEHVEEGQKLTDGLEVARALTEAGVDALDVSLVTQGSWQEQDGKKILLPASAFSKEQPPGANIPFVAAVKEATGLPVIGVGKLGNAMAAKSVEGSFMDLVAIGRQMIADPGSAGKVLAGKESEIVPCKECMACFASLRKGPVICKVNRNLPWASDEA
;
A
#
# COMPACT_ATOMS: atom_id res chain seq x y z
N MET A 1 17.64 -9.26 21.49
CA MET A 1 16.44 -9.26 20.63
C MET A 1 16.20 -7.84 20.19
N PRO A 2 15.80 -7.57 18.97
CA PRO A 2 15.53 -6.23 18.50
C PRO A 2 14.31 -5.64 19.22
N THR A 3 14.31 -4.32 19.40
CA THR A 3 13.20 -3.55 19.98
C THR A 3 12.62 -2.56 18.96
N LEU A 4 11.47 -1.96 19.25
CA LEU A 4 10.90 -0.92 18.38
C LEU A 4 11.81 0.31 18.22
N HIS A 5 12.70 0.56 19.20
CA HIS A 5 13.61 1.72 19.21
C HIS A 5 14.87 1.53 18.38
N ASP A 6 15.22 0.28 18.07
CA ASP A 6 16.46 -0.01 17.37
C ASP A 6 16.38 0.46 15.92
N ALA A 7 17.43 1.10 15.47
CA ALA A 7 17.57 1.46 14.06
C ALA A 7 17.56 0.20 13.18
N VAL A 8 17.13 0.38 11.94
CA VAL A 8 17.13 -0.67 10.92
C VAL A 8 17.50 -0.08 9.56
N MET A 9 18.27 -0.83 8.79
CA MET A 9 18.72 -0.41 7.46
C MET A 9 17.83 -1.01 6.38
N ILE A 10 17.47 -0.20 5.39
CA ILE A 10 16.91 -0.64 4.10
C ILE A 10 17.75 -0.01 3.00
N ASN A 11 18.57 -0.80 2.33
CA ASN A 11 19.41 -0.38 1.18
C ASN A 11 20.04 1.03 1.36
N GLY A 12 20.85 1.21 2.41
CA GLY A 12 21.58 2.46 2.65
C GLY A 12 20.80 3.55 3.42
N ILE A 13 19.48 3.40 3.60
CA ILE A 13 18.73 4.30 4.48
C ILE A 13 18.67 3.72 5.89
N GLU A 14 19.13 4.49 6.87
CA GLU A 14 18.97 4.18 8.28
C GLU A 14 17.64 4.74 8.81
N LEU A 15 16.75 3.85 9.23
CA LEU A 15 15.51 4.20 9.90
C LEU A 15 15.76 4.28 11.40
N ARG A 16 15.43 5.42 12.04
CA ARG A 16 15.72 5.68 13.45
C ARG A 16 14.97 4.77 14.45
N ASN A 17 13.90 4.12 14.03
CA ASN A 17 13.12 3.16 14.79
C ASN A 17 12.30 2.27 13.82
N ARG A 18 11.62 1.27 14.36
CA ARG A 18 10.92 0.23 13.59
C ARG A 18 9.43 0.48 13.36
N VAL A 19 8.95 1.69 13.62
CA VAL A 19 7.53 2.06 13.42
C VAL A 19 7.36 2.72 12.05
N VAL A 20 6.34 2.27 11.32
CA VAL A 20 6.02 2.74 9.96
C VAL A 20 4.62 3.36 9.93
N LEU A 21 4.47 4.53 9.34
CA LEU A 21 3.18 4.99 8.82
C LEU A 21 2.98 4.36 7.44
N PRO A 22 2.05 3.39 7.29
CA PRO A 22 1.80 2.78 5.98
C PRO A 22 1.04 3.73 5.05
N PRO A 23 1.01 3.46 3.73
CA PRO A 23 0.26 4.28 2.79
C PRO A 23 -1.25 4.24 3.09
N LEU A 24 -1.83 5.40 3.29
CA LEU A 24 -3.24 5.60 3.63
C LEU A 24 -3.86 6.60 2.66
N THR A 25 -4.65 6.14 1.70
CA THR A 25 -5.36 7.01 0.74
C THR A 25 -6.20 8.04 1.49
N THR A 26 -5.88 9.32 1.34
CA THR A 26 -6.60 10.43 1.99
C THR A 26 -7.80 10.91 1.18
N ASN A 27 -7.79 10.71 -0.13
CA ASN A 27 -8.74 11.27 -1.10
C ASN A 27 -8.83 12.81 -0.98
N ASN A 28 -7.70 13.47 -0.74
CA ASN A 28 -7.62 14.92 -0.54
C ASN A 28 -6.63 15.62 -1.49
N GLY A 29 -6.12 14.93 -2.50
CA GLY A 29 -5.49 15.56 -3.65
C GLY A 29 -6.51 16.30 -4.51
N SER A 30 -6.04 17.20 -5.38
CA SER A 30 -6.90 17.89 -6.34
C SER A 30 -7.39 16.95 -7.45
N PRO A 31 -8.41 17.35 -8.22
CA PRO A 31 -8.92 16.53 -9.33
C PRO A 31 -7.91 16.20 -10.43
N ASP A 32 -6.84 17.00 -10.56
CA ASP A 32 -5.72 16.79 -11.47
C ASP A 32 -4.50 16.13 -10.79
N GLY A 33 -4.70 15.59 -9.58
CA GLY A 33 -3.70 14.81 -8.85
C GLY A 33 -2.64 15.62 -8.12
N GLN A 34 -2.81 16.94 -7.99
CA GLN A 34 -1.87 17.78 -7.25
C GLN A 34 -2.01 17.58 -5.74
N VAL A 35 -0.91 17.81 -5.05
CA VAL A 35 -0.87 17.82 -3.58
C VAL A 35 -1.55 19.07 -3.05
N THR A 36 -2.39 18.92 -2.03
CA THR A 36 -3.01 20.04 -1.30
C THR A 36 -2.32 20.30 0.03
N ASP A 37 -2.51 21.49 0.60
CA ASP A 37 -1.99 21.84 1.93
C ASP A 37 -2.48 20.87 3.01
N GLY A 38 -3.73 20.39 2.88
CA GLY A 38 -4.29 19.39 3.79
C GLY A 38 -3.53 18.07 3.77
N VAL A 39 -3.08 17.60 2.61
CA VAL A 39 -2.24 16.40 2.50
C VAL A 39 -0.87 16.63 3.15
N ILE A 40 -0.24 17.77 2.90
CA ILE A 40 1.07 18.11 3.51
C ILE A 40 0.93 18.13 5.05
N GLN A 41 -0.10 18.78 5.57
CA GLN A 41 -0.35 18.86 7.01
C GLN A 41 -0.63 17.48 7.63
N PHE A 42 -1.35 16.60 6.93
CA PHE A 42 -1.61 15.22 7.38
C PHE A 42 -0.31 14.45 7.64
N TYR A 43 0.65 14.52 6.71
CA TYR A 43 1.95 13.85 6.87
C TYR A 43 2.81 14.54 7.92
N LYS A 44 2.83 15.88 7.98
CA LYS A 44 3.57 16.64 9.00
C LYS A 44 3.17 16.28 10.44
N GLU A 45 1.88 16.03 10.67
CA GLU A 45 1.38 15.64 12.01
C GLU A 45 1.82 14.23 12.42
N ARG A 46 2.00 13.31 11.47
CA ARG A 46 2.21 11.87 11.71
C ARG A 46 3.65 11.40 11.55
N ALA A 47 4.49 12.21 10.95
CA ALA A 47 5.88 11.83 10.69
C ALA A 47 6.81 11.89 11.92
N LYS A 48 6.43 12.60 12.99
CA LYS A 48 7.34 12.96 14.10
C LYS A 48 8.02 11.77 14.80
N ASP A 49 7.30 10.67 14.98
CA ASP A 49 7.72 9.60 15.90
C ASP A 49 7.96 8.26 15.16
N VAL A 50 7.80 8.22 13.86
CA VAL A 50 8.02 7.00 13.07
C VAL A 50 9.42 6.98 12.44
N GLY A 51 9.95 5.80 12.15
CA GLY A 51 11.19 5.64 11.39
C GLY A 51 10.98 5.83 9.90
N LEU A 52 9.81 5.40 9.41
CA LEU A 52 9.47 5.41 7.99
C LEU A 52 8.03 5.91 7.78
N VAL A 53 7.86 6.79 6.81
CA VAL A 53 6.55 7.15 6.26
C VAL A 53 6.48 6.65 4.82
N ILE A 54 5.52 5.79 4.54
CA ILE A 54 5.16 5.44 3.17
C ILE A 54 3.95 6.29 2.79
N VAL A 55 4.17 7.23 1.90
CA VAL A 55 3.14 8.16 1.42
C VAL A 55 2.11 7.40 0.60
N GLU A 56 0.85 7.83 0.68
CA GLU A 56 -0.27 7.21 -0.04
C GLU A 56 0.00 7.02 -1.52
N ALA A 57 -0.72 6.07 -2.11
CA ALA A 57 -0.58 5.67 -3.49
C ALA A 57 -0.73 6.86 -4.45
N ALA A 58 0.38 7.27 -5.09
CA ALA A 58 0.39 8.17 -6.21
C ALA A 58 0.17 7.37 -7.51
N SER A 59 -0.79 7.80 -8.33
CA SER A 59 -1.12 7.10 -9.56
C SER A 59 -0.09 7.35 -10.64
N VAL A 60 0.38 6.28 -11.30
CA VAL A 60 1.33 6.37 -12.43
C VAL A 60 0.67 6.81 -13.73
N ARG A 61 -0.67 6.78 -13.79
CA ARG A 61 -1.52 7.23 -14.90
C ARG A 61 -2.78 7.92 -14.38
N SER A 62 -3.32 8.86 -15.13
CA SER A 62 -4.54 9.57 -14.74
C SER A 62 -5.77 8.66 -14.64
N ASP A 63 -5.84 7.59 -15.45
CA ASP A 63 -6.89 6.57 -15.43
C ASP A 63 -6.66 5.48 -14.37
N GLY A 64 -5.47 5.45 -13.75
CA GLY A 64 -5.10 4.50 -12.70
C GLY A 64 -5.41 4.95 -11.27
N ARG A 65 -6.18 6.02 -11.07
CA ARG A 65 -6.50 6.55 -9.74
C ARG A 65 -7.41 5.64 -8.94
N ILE A 66 -7.15 5.53 -7.63
CA ILE A 66 -8.00 4.76 -6.70
C ILE A 66 -9.32 5.50 -6.45
N VAL A 67 -9.24 6.81 -6.24
CA VAL A 67 -10.34 7.72 -5.91
C VAL A 67 -10.13 9.07 -6.62
N PRO A 68 -11.16 9.93 -6.72
CA PRO A 68 -11.04 11.22 -7.42
C PRO A 68 -9.87 12.08 -6.94
N GLY A 69 -9.66 12.17 -5.62
CA GLY A 69 -8.57 12.92 -4.99
C GLY A 69 -7.30 12.10 -4.73
N SER A 70 -7.02 11.06 -5.52
CA SER A 70 -5.72 10.38 -5.49
C SER A 70 -4.62 11.32 -5.96
N LEU A 71 -3.46 11.24 -5.31
CA LEU A 71 -2.26 11.91 -5.77
C LEU A 71 -1.84 11.36 -7.14
N GLY A 72 -1.28 12.21 -7.98
CA GLY A 72 -0.76 11.87 -9.30
C GLY A 72 0.77 11.88 -9.33
N LEU A 73 1.31 11.06 -10.23
CA LEU A 73 2.73 11.07 -10.59
C LEU A 73 2.92 10.71 -12.07
N TRP A 74 1.91 11.01 -12.90
CA TRP A 74 1.93 10.73 -14.33
C TRP A 74 2.55 11.86 -15.18
N GLU A 75 2.78 13.04 -14.58
CA GLU A 75 3.39 14.18 -15.27
C GLU A 75 4.30 14.99 -14.37
N GLU A 76 5.20 15.80 -14.96
CA GLU A 76 6.20 16.58 -14.22
C GLU A 76 5.59 17.66 -13.32
N GLY A 77 4.42 18.21 -13.69
CA GLY A 77 3.73 19.22 -12.90
C GLY A 77 3.37 18.79 -11.48
N GLN A 78 3.34 17.49 -11.20
CA GLN A 78 2.99 16.91 -9.89
C GLN A 78 4.20 16.77 -8.95
N VAL A 79 5.44 16.86 -9.47
CA VAL A 79 6.68 16.61 -8.71
C VAL A 79 6.87 17.63 -7.58
N ALA A 80 6.62 18.91 -7.84
CA ALA A 80 6.85 19.97 -6.85
C ALA A 80 6.00 19.82 -5.59
N GLY A 81 4.71 19.48 -5.73
CA GLY A 81 3.83 19.21 -4.57
C GLY A 81 4.27 17.99 -3.76
N LEU A 82 4.69 16.91 -4.43
CA LEU A 82 5.21 15.71 -3.78
C LEU A 82 6.53 15.98 -3.07
N ALA A 83 7.40 16.86 -3.61
CA ALA A 83 8.62 17.29 -2.94
C ALA A 83 8.34 17.98 -1.59
N CYS A 84 7.26 18.78 -1.49
CA CYS A 84 6.85 19.37 -0.21
C CYS A 84 6.47 18.29 0.84
N ILE A 85 5.84 17.17 0.41
CA ILE A 85 5.53 16.05 1.33
C ILE A 85 6.83 15.38 1.79
N ALA A 86 7.75 15.05 0.87
CA ALA A 86 9.04 14.44 1.21
C ALA A 86 9.80 15.32 2.22
N GLU A 87 9.89 16.63 1.95
CA GLU A 87 10.58 17.58 2.82
C GLU A 87 10.01 17.66 4.24
N VAL A 88 8.68 17.72 4.42
CA VAL A 88 8.09 17.81 5.76
C VAL A 88 8.27 16.52 6.56
N ILE A 89 8.29 15.36 5.89
CA ILE A 89 8.57 14.07 6.51
C ILE A 89 10.03 14.01 6.96
N GLN A 90 10.97 14.31 6.06
CA GLN A 90 12.41 14.28 6.33
C GLN A 90 12.83 15.29 7.40
N LYS A 91 12.24 16.48 7.41
CA LYS A 91 12.44 17.48 8.49
C LYS A 91 11.97 16.97 9.86
N SER A 92 11.09 16.00 9.92
CA SER A 92 10.67 15.34 11.16
C SER A 92 11.64 14.23 11.61
N GLY A 93 12.69 13.92 10.82
CA GLY A 93 13.66 12.87 11.06
C GLY A 93 13.18 11.47 10.64
N SER A 94 12.15 11.37 9.84
CA SER A 94 11.65 10.11 9.27
C SER A 94 12.09 9.97 7.83
N ALA A 95 12.34 8.74 7.38
CA ALA A 95 12.52 8.47 5.96
C ALA A 95 11.17 8.59 5.22
N ALA A 96 11.22 9.13 4.00
CA ALA A 96 10.06 9.35 3.14
C ALA A 96 10.10 8.42 1.92
N VAL A 97 9.19 7.48 1.83
CA VAL A 97 8.99 6.59 0.67
C VAL A 97 7.66 6.92 0.01
N LEU A 98 7.60 6.95 -1.31
CA LEU A 98 6.36 7.18 -2.06
C LEU A 98 5.82 5.85 -2.61
N GLN A 99 4.57 5.50 -2.30
CA GLN A 99 3.93 4.36 -2.96
C GLN A 99 3.43 4.78 -4.35
N ILE A 100 3.82 4.02 -5.39
CA ILE A 100 3.34 4.20 -6.76
C ILE A 100 2.37 3.08 -7.13
N ASN A 101 1.29 3.43 -7.85
CA ASN A 101 0.15 2.53 -8.06
C ASN A 101 -0.58 2.77 -9.37
N HIS A 102 -1.25 1.73 -9.85
CA HIS A 102 -2.35 1.79 -10.80
C HIS A 102 -3.51 0.96 -10.27
N ALA A 103 -4.68 1.55 -10.13
CA ALA A 103 -5.81 0.88 -9.47
C ALA A 103 -6.48 -0.21 -10.32
N GLY A 104 -6.26 -0.20 -11.64
CA GLY A 104 -6.85 -1.19 -12.53
C GLY A 104 -8.37 -1.23 -12.45
N ALA A 105 -8.94 -2.42 -12.44
CA ALA A 105 -10.37 -2.66 -12.38
C ALA A 105 -11.06 -2.13 -11.10
N ARG A 106 -10.28 -1.73 -10.07
CA ARG A 106 -10.79 -1.13 -8.83
C ARG A 106 -10.68 0.38 -8.80
N GLY A 107 -10.22 0.99 -9.89
CA GLY A 107 -9.99 2.42 -9.99
C GLY A 107 -11.25 3.24 -10.08
N PHE A 108 -11.06 4.56 -9.93
CA PHE A 108 -12.06 5.54 -10.26
C PHE A 108 -11.92 5.88 -11.75
N PRO A 109 -12.94 5.63 -12.57
CA PRO A 109 -12.87 5.93 -13.99
C PRO A 109 -12.84 7.45 -14.22
N SER A 110 -11.75 7.93 -14.76
CA SER A 110 -11.63 9.31 -15.25
C SER A 110 -11.94 9.39 -16.75
N GLY A 111 -13.07 8.79 -17.14
CA GLY A 111 -13.52 8.79 -18.54
C GLY A 111 -12.95 7.67 -19.42
N GLY A 112 -12.18 6.74 -18.85
CA GLY A 112 -11.59 5.59 -19.56
C GLY A 112 -12.25 4.26 -19.23
N GLU A 113 -11.97 3.25 -20.03
CA GLU A 113 -12.36 1.87 -19.79
C GLU A 113 -11.55 1.30 -18.61
N MET A 114 -12.19 0.47 -17.77
CA MET A 114 -11.51 -0.15 -16.64
C MET A 114 -10.60 -1.30 -17.13
N GLN A 115 -9.30 -1.14 -16.90
CA GLN A 115 -8.28 -2.12 -17.26
C GLN A 115 -8.09 -3.13 -16.13
N GLY A 116 -7.85 -4.39 -16.50
CA GLY A 116 -7.56 -5.47 -15.57
C GLY A 116 -6.70 -6.55 -16.19
N ALA A 117 -6.30 -7.53 -15.40
CA ALA A 117 -5.60 -8.72 -15.92
C ALA A 117 -6.52 -9.49 -16.86
N SER A 118 -7.77 -9.68 -16.47
CA SER A 118 -8.82 -10.38 -17.22
C SER A 118 -10.19 -9.74 -16.95
N PRO A 119 -11.20 -10.03 -17.78
CA PRO A 119 -12.59 -9.68 -17.49
C PRO A 119 -13.03 -10.47 -16.26
N SER A 120 -12.88 -9.91 -15.09
CA SER A 120 -13.26 -10.55 -13.82
C SER A 120 -14.30 -9.72 -13.07
N GLY A 121 -15.18 -10.38 -12.32
CA GLY A 121 -16.19 -9.75 -11.49
C GLY A 121 -15.64 -9.00 -10.24
N TYR A 122 -14.34 -8.81 -10.15
CA TYR A 122 -13.67 -8.13 -9.03
C TYR A 122 -13.66 -6.60 -9.12
N SER A 123 -14.58 -6.01 -9.84
CA SER A 123 -14.79 -4.57 -9.78
C SER A 123 -15.61 -4.21 -8.52
N PHE A 124 -15.26 -3.12 -7.82
CA PHE A 124 -16.17 -2.47 -6.86
C PHE A 124 -17.40 -1.87 -7.54
N ARG A 125 -17.45 -1.95 -8.84
CA ARG A 125 -18.54 -1.51 -9.68
C ARG A 125 -19.11 -2.74 -10.38
N PRO A 126 -20.15 -3.36 -9.81
CA PRO A 126 -20.77 -4.56 -10.38
C PRO A 126 -21.38 -4.33 -11.77
N ASP A 127 -21.59 -3.06 -12.14
CA ASP A 127 -22.09 -2.61 -13.44
C ASP A 127 -21.03 -2.51 -14.53
N VAL A 128 -19.74 -2.73 -14.20
CA VAL A 128 -18.62 -2.60 -15.14
C VAL A 128 -17.77 -3.86 -15.15
N THR A 129 -17.67 -4.50 -16.31
CA THR A 129 -16.71 -5.58 -16.55
C THR A 129 -15.41 -4.98 -17.07
N PRO A 130 -14.26 -5.16 -16.38
CA PRO A 130 -12.98 -4.71 -16.89
C PRO A 130 -12.60 -5.49 -18.14
N PHE A 131 -11.82 -4.87 -19.02
CA PHE A 131 -11.25 -5.58 -20.18
C PHE A 131 -9.81 -6.03 -19.88
N SER A 132 -9.38 -7.11 -20.54
CA SER A 132 -8.00 -7.59 -20.45
C SER A 132 -7.06 -6.62 -21.14
N MET A 133 -5.98 -6.24 -20.45
CA MET A 133 -4.91 -5.47 -21.06
C MET A 133 -4.26 -6.27 -22.19
N THR A 134 -3.98 -5.59 -23.31
CA THR A 134 -3.14 -6.13 -24.38
C THR A 134 -1.68 -6.14 -23.96
N LEU A 135 -0.82 -6.89 -24.67
CA LEU A 135 0.63 -6.91 -24.40
C LEU A 135 1.24 -5.51 -24.54
N GLU A 136 0.83 -4.73 -25.55
CA GLU A 136 1.28 -3.34 -25.75
C GLU A 136 0.88 -2.43 -24.59
N GLN A 137 -0.32 -2.59 -24.04
CA GLN A 137 -0.77 -1.85 -22.84
C GLN A 137 0.04 -2.21 -21.61
N ILE A 138 0.44 -3.49 -21.46
CA ILE A 138 1.30 -3.96 -20.37
C ILE A 138 2.70 -3.34 -20.48
N ASP A 139 3.29 -3.32 -21.66
CA ASP A 139 4.60 -2.70 -21.92
C ASP A 139 4.57 -1.19 -21.63
N THR A 140 3.50 -0.51 -22.07
CA THR A 140 3.27 0.93 -21.77
C THR A 140 3.15 1.15 -20.27
N LEU A 141 2.36 0.33 -19.56
CA LEU A 141 2.20 0.41 -18.11
C LEU A 141 3.54 0.26 -17.38
N THR A 142 4.38 -0.70 -17.78
CA THR A 142 5.72 -0.87 -17.20
C THR A 142 6.55 0.41 -17.35
N SER A 143 6.51 1.04 -18.53
CA SER A 143 7.18 2.31 -18.79
C SER A 143 6.62 3.46 -17.91
N ASP A 144 5.32 3.48 -17.64
CA ASP A 144 4.69 4.47 -16.75
C ASP A 144 5.15 4.32 -15.29
N PHE A 145 5.29 3.08 -14.79
CA PHE A 145 5.88 2.83 -13.47
C PHE A 145 7.34 3.30 -13.39
N VAL A 146 8.14 3.06 -14.42
CA VAL A 146 9.54 3.53 -14.51
C VAL A 146 9.62 5.05 -14.49
N ALA A 147 8.75 5.72 -15.27
CA ALA A 147 8.70 7.19 -15.31
C ALA A 147 8.28 7.77 -13.95
N ALA A 148 7.25 7.19 -13.33
CA ALA A 148 6.77 7.59 -12.00
C ALA A 148 7.86 7.41 -10.93
N ALA A 149 8.56 6.27 -10.92
CA ALA A 149 9.67 6.04 -10.00
C ALA A 149 10.80 7.07 -10.16
N GLY A 150 11.13 7.43 -11.40
CA GLY A 150 12.08 8.51 -11.68
C GLY A 150 11.62 9.87 -11.12
N ARG A 151 10.34 10.23 -11.30
CA ARG A 151 9.75 11.46 -10.74
C ARG A 151 9.73 11.45 -9.21
N ALA A 152 9.44 10.30 -8.56
CA ALA A 152 9.53 10.16 -7.10
C ALA A 152 10.94 10.46 -6.59
N LYS A 153 11.97 9.93 -7.25
CA LYS A 153 13.38 10.23 -6.94
C LYS A 153 13.69 11.72 -7.15
N ASN A 154 13.21 12.33 -8.23
CA ASN A 154 13.37 13.76 -8.50
C ASN A 154 12.64 14.65 -7.48
N ALA A 155 11.52 14.19 -6.92
CA ALA A 155 10.80 14.86 -5.83
C ALA A 155 11.54 14.76 -4.48
N GLY A 156 12.66 14.04 -4.40
CA GLY A 156 13.48 13.94 -3.20
C GLY A 156 13.03 12.87 -2.19
N PHE A 157 12.18 11.93 -2.58
CA PHE A 157 11.88 10.77 -1.73
C PHE A 157 13.12 9.90 -1.54
N ASP A 158 13.24 9.30 -0.36
CA ASP A 158 14.35 8.41 -0.02
C ASP A 158 14.20 7.02 -0.66
N GLY A 159 13.00 6.64 -1.10
CA GLY A 159 12.71 5.37 -1.75
C GLY A 159 11.35 5.36 -2.42
N VAL A 160 11.05 4.24 -3.10
CA VAL A 160 9.77 3.99 -3.76
C VAL A 160 9.22 2.65 -3.28
N GLU A 161 7.91 2.59 -3.07
CA GLU A 161 7.17 1.34 -2.87
C GLU A 161 6.27 1.06 -4.08
N ILE A 162 6.41 -0.11 -4.69
CA ILE A 162 5.50 -0.59 -5.74
C ILE A 162 4.30 -1.27 -5.09
N HIS A 163 3.09 -0.84 -5.46
CA HIS A 163 1.85 -1.37 -4.89
C HIS A 163 1.34 -2.59 -5.66
N GLY A 164 1.70 -3.78 -5.22
CA GLY A 164 1.23 -5.07 -5.73
C GLY A 164 0.18 -5.74 -4.85
N ALA A 165 -0.58 -4.98 -4.04
CA ALA A 165 -1.55 -5.50 -3.08
C ALA A 165 -2.98 -4.99 -3.32
N HIS A 166 -3.91 -5.45 -2.47
CA HIS A 166 -5.26 -4.91 -2.30
C HIS A 166 -6.15 -4.99 -3.54
N LEU A 167 -5.86 -5.94 -4.45
CA LEU A 167 -6.56 -6.16 -5.71
C LEU A 167 -6.52 -4.94 -6.65
N TYR A 168 -5.46 -4.09 -6.55
CA TYR A 168 -5.14 -3.11 -7.57
C TYR A 168 -4.40 -3.79 -8.73
N LEU A 169 -4.03 -3.07 -9.77
CA LEU A 169 -3.68 -3.68 -11.06
C LEU A 169 -2.60 -4.77 -10.97
N ILE A 170 -1.46 -4.51 -10.34
CA ILE A 170 -0.42 -5.55 -10.18
C ILE A 170 -0.96 -6.73 -9.35
N SER A 171 -1.69 -6.45 -8.26
CA SER A 171 -2.35 -7.51 -7.48
C SER A 171 -3.39 -8.30 -8.30
N GLN A 172 -4.06 -7.66 -9.26
CA GLN A 172 -4.99 -8.35 -10.16
C GLN A 172 -4.27 -9.33 -11.08
N PHE A 173 -3.03 -9.05 -11.46
CA PHE A 173 -2.19 -10.01 -12.19
C PHE A 173 -1.70 -11.15 -11.28
N LEU A 174 -1.29 -10.85 -10.05
CA LEU A 174 -0.81 -11.86 -9.08
C LEU A 174 -1.90 -12.83 -8.63
N SER A 175 -3.15 -12.36 -8.50
CA SER A 175 -4.25 -13.13 -7.94
C SER A 175 -4.85 -14.12 -8.92
N PRO A 176 -4.98 -15.41 -8.57
CA PRO A 176 -5.67 -16.39 -9.40
C PRO A 176 -7.17 -16.10 -9.56
N LEU A 177 -7.74 -15.26 -8.67
CA LEU A 177 -9.16 -14.87 -8.74
C LEU A 177 -9.46 -13.93 -9.90
N SER A 178 -8.52 -13.06 -10.23
CA SER A 178 -8.70 -12.01 -11.24
C SER A 178 -7.87 -12.24 -12.50
N ASN A 179 -6.88 -13.11 -12.46
CA ASN A 179 -6.03 -13.42 -13.61
C ASN A 179 -6.37 -14.78 -14.20
N GLN A 180 -7.10 -14.74 -15.30
CA GLN A 180 -7.51 -15.91 -16.09
C GLN A 180 -6.80 -15.92 -17.46
N ARG A 181 -5.62 -15.28 -17.56
CA ARG A 181 -4.84 -15.21 -18.80
C ARG A 181 -4.21 -16.55 -19.12
N ASP A 182 -4.09 -16.83 -20.41
CA ASP A 182 -3.43 -18.00 -21.00
C ASP A 182 -2.08 -17.68 -21.68
N ASP A 183 -1.66 -16.39 -21.60
CA ASP A 183 -0.36 -15.94 -22.06
C ASP A 183 0.69 -15.96 -20.92
N ARG A 184 1.91 -15.44 -21.20
CA ARG A 184 3.03 -15.41 -20.24
C ARG A 184 2.75 -14.70 -18.92
N TYR A 185 1.67 -13.92 -18.85
CA TYR A 185 1.24 -13.19 -17.65
C TYR A 185 0.19 -13.94 -16.81
N GLY A 186 -0.16 -15.18 -17.16
CA GLY A 186 -1.15 -16.02 -16.48
C GLY A 186 -0.60 -17.37 -16.04
N GLY A 187 -1.48 -18.31 -15.73
CA GLY A 187 -1.14 -19.67 -15.34
C GLY A 187 -0.71 -19.82 -13.89
N ASP A 188 0.47 -20.36 -13.61
CA ASP A 188 0.98 -20.60 -12.26
C ASP A 188 1.38 -19.30 -11.53
N ALA A 189 1.90 -19.43 -10.31
CA ALA A 189 2.24 -18.29 -9.47
C ALA A 189 3.30 -17.37 -10.11
N LEU A 190 4.31 -17.94 -10.77
CA LEU A 190 5.37 -17.18 -11.43
C LEU A 190 4.90 -16.56 -12.75
N GLY A 191 4.07 -17.26 -13.53
CA GLY A 191 3.44 -16.69 -14.71
C GLY A 191 2.59 -15.46 -14.35
N ARG A 192 1.75 -15.56 -13.31
CA ARG A 192 0.98 -14.44 -12.80
C ARG A 192 1.85 -13.31 -12.23
N ALA A 193 3.04 -13.61 -11.72
CA ALA A 193 3.98 -12.62 -11.20
C ALA A 193 4.79 -11.89 -12.29
N THR A 194 4.74 -12.32 -13.53
CA THR A 194 5.57 -11.79 -14.63
C THR A 194 5.51 -10.26 -14.72
N LEU A 195 4.31 -9.66 -14.70
CA LEU A 195 4.18 -8.19 -14.72
C LEU A 195 4.89 -7.53 -13.52
N ALA A 196 4.68 -8.06 -12.32
CA ALA A 196 5.32 -7.50 -11.11
C ALA A 196 6.85 -7.56 -11.20
N LEU A 197 7.38 -8.67 -11.69
CA LEU A 197 8.83 -8.87 -11.85
C LEU A 197 9.43 -7.97 -12.93
N GLU A 198 8.73 -7.78 -14.05
CA GLU A 198 9.15 -6.85 -15.11
C GLU A 198 9.16 -5.40 -14.63
N VAL A 199 8.10 -4.97 -13.92
CA VAL A 199 8.05 -3.62 -13.33
C VAL A 199 9.16 -3.42 -12.31
N VAL A 200 9.39 -4.39 -11.40
CA VAL A 200 10.47 -4.31 -10.39
C VAL A 200 11.84 -4.17 -11.07
N LYS A 201 12.15 -5.03 -12.04
CA LYS A 201 13.44 -5.00 -12.76
C LYS A 201 13.65 -3.68 -13.49
N ALA A 202 12.65 -3.20 -14.22
CA ALA A 202 12.74 -1.95 -14.97
C ALA A 202 12.85 -0.72 -14.05
N VAL A 203 12.12 -0.72 -12.93
CA VAL A 203 12.23 0.34 -11.91
C VAL A 203 13.60 0.30 -11.22
N ARG A 204 14.12 -0.89 -10.88
CA ARG A 204 15.48 -1.06 -10.32
C ARG A 204 16.54 -0.52 -11.28
N GLU A 205 16.48 -0.87 -12.55
CA GLU A 205 17.39 -0.35 -13.58
C GLU A 205 17.35 1.19 -13.66
N ARG A 206 16.15 1.77 -13.59
CA ARG A 206 15.95 3.24 -13.63
C ARG A 206 16.49 3.96 -12.40
N LEU A 207 16.32 3.38 -11.21
CA LEU A 207 16.68 4.00 -9.94
C LEU A 207 18.15 3.73 -9.54
N GLY A 208 18.73 2.63 -10.02
CA GLY A 208 20.06 2.14 -9.62
C GLY A 208 20.03 1.33 -8.32
N ASP A 209 21.13 0.63 -8.04
CA ASP A 209 21.20 -0.36 -6.95
C ASP A 209 21.13 0.22 -5.54
N ASN A 210 21.49 1.49 -5.37
CA ASN A 210 21.60 2.16 -4.08
C ASN A 210 20.35 3.00 -3.72
N TYR A 211 19.22 2.77 -4.39
CA TYR A 211 17.98 3.50 -4.10
C TYR A 211 16.92 2.52 -3.59
N PRO A 212 16.39 2.69 -2.38
CA PRO A 212 15.44 1.76 -1.77
C PRO A 212 14.20 1.50 -2.60
N LEU A 213 13.95 0.24 -2.87
CA LEU A 213 12.79 -0.26 -3.59
C LEU A 213 12.04 -1.26 -2.72
N ILE A 214 10.86 -0.87 -2.26
CA ILE A 214 9.96 -1.70 -1.46
C ILE A 214 8.87 -2.25 -2.36
N PHE A 215 8.41 -3.45 -2.09
CA PHE A 215 7.26 -4.01 -2.79
C PHE A 215 6.19 -4.43 -1.79
N ARG A 216 4.98 -3.90 -1.97
CA ARG A 216 3.82 -4.28 -1.15
C ARG A 216 2.95 -5.27 -1.89
N PHE A 217 2.65 -6.44 -1.27
CA PHE A 217 1.83 -7.47 -1.89
C PHE A 217 0.95 -8.23 -0.88
N ASN A 218 -0.06 -8.90 -1.39
CA ASN A 218 -0.85 -9.85 -0.62
C ASN A 218 -0.16 -11.20 -0.69
N VAL A 219 0.40 -11.68 0.42
CA VAL A 219 1.03 -13.01 0.44
C VAL A 219 0.00 -14.12 0.44
N VAL A 220 -1.21 -13.86 0.90
CA VAL A 220 -2.33 -14.81 0.93
C VAL A 220 -3.66 -14.09 0.68
N GLU A 221 -4.59 -14.80 0.07
CA GLU A 221 -5.98 -14.37 -0.10
C GLU A 221 -6.88 -15.37 0.63
N HIS A 222 -7.53 -14.92 1.73
CA HIS A 222 -8.38 -15.76 2.56
C HIS A 222 -9.77 -15.98 1.93
N VAL A 223 -9.78 -16.44 0.69
CA VAL A 223 -10.96 -16.86 -0.06
C VAL A 223 -10.64 -18.17 -0.76
N GLU A 224 -11.66 -18.97 -1.11
CA GLU A 224 -11.51 -20.38 -1.48
C GLU A 224 -10.50 -20.61 -2.61
N GLU A 225 -10.59 -19.86 -3.71
CA GLU A 225 -9.71 -19.98 -4.87
C GLU A 225 -8.63 -18.89 -4.93
N GLY A 226 -8.43 -18.17 -3.81
CA GLY A 226 -7.42 -17.13 -3.70
C GLY A 226 -6.00 -17.67 -3.63
N GLN A 227 -5.04 -16.75 -3.72
CA GLN A 227 -3.62 -17.03 -3.61
C GLN A 227 -3.30 -17.76 -2.31
N LYS A 228 -2.64 -18.90 -2.40
CA LYS A 228 -2.18 -19.70 -1.26
C LYS A 228 -0.84 -19.16 -0.74
N LEU A 229 -0.52 -19.47 0.52
CA LEU A 229 0.75 -19.05 1.11
C LEU A 229 1.95 -19.60 0.33
N THR A 230 1.88 -20.82 -0.18
CA THR A 230 2.93 -21.43 -1.02
C THR A 230 3.27 -20.57 -2.23
N ASP A 231 2.24 -20.14 -2.96
CA ASP A 231 2.37 -19.28 -4.14
C ASP A 231 2.92 -17.89 -3.76
N GLY A 232 2.40 -17.33 -2.65
CA GLY A 232 2.88 -16.04 -2.14
C GLY A 232 4.35 -16.06 -1.72
N LEU A 233 4.84 -17.18 -1.16
CA LEU A 233 6.25 -17.34 -0.80
C LEU A 233 7.13 -17.52 -2.05
N GLU A 234 6.64 -18.20 -3.09
CA GLU A 234 7.33 -18.31 -4.37
C GLU A 234 7.50 -16.94 -5.02
N VAL A 235 6.41 -16.16 -5.07
CA VAL A 235 6.43 -14.77 -5.56
C VAL A 235 7.37 -13.89 -4.73
N ALA A 236 7.39 -14.03 -3.39
CA ALA A 236 8.28 -13.27 -2.52
C ALA A 236 9.76 -13.51 -2.84
N ARG A 237 10.16 -14.76 -3.08
CA ARG A 237 11.53 -15.11 -3.50
C ARG A 237 11.87 -14.51 -4.87
N ALA A 238 10.96 -14.64 -5.84
CA ALA A 238 11.16 -14.07 -7.17
C ALA A 238 11.28 -12.53 -7.15
N LEU A 239 10.50 -11.83 -6.31
CA LEU A 239 10.63 -10.40 -6.09
C LEU A 239 11.99 -10.03 -5.48
N THR A 240 12.48 -10.83 -4.52
CA THR A 240 13.82 -10.66 -3.94
C THR A 240 14.91 -10.76 -5.01
N GLU A 241 14.84 -11.79 -5.86
CA GLU A 241 15.78 -11.99 -6.98
C GLU A 241 15.67 -10.88 -8.04
N ALA A 242 14.48 -10.28 -8.20
CA ALA A 242 14.26 -9.17 -9.11
C ALA A 242 14.83 -7.84 -8.59
N GLY A 243 15.23 -7.76 -7.31
CA GLY A 243 15.97 -6.62 -6.76
C GLY A 243 15.15 -5.69 -5.85
N VAL A 244 14.11 -6.17 -5.16
CA VAL A 244 13.50 -5.41 -4.06
C VAL A 244 14.37 -5.48 -2.80
N ASP A 245 14.34 -4.42 -1.98
CA ASP A 245 15.15 -4.30 -0.76
C ASP A 245 14.37 -4.61 0.52
N ALA A 246 13.04 -4.51 0.45
CA ALA A 246 12.15 -4.84 1.55
C ALA A 246 10.76 -5.24 1.02
N LEU A 247 10.02 -6.02 1.81
CA LEU A 247 8.67 -6.46 1.50
C LEU A 247 7.67 -5.92 2.52
N ASP A 248 6.63 -5.20 2.07
CA ASP A 248 5.46 -4.83 2.89
C ASP A 248 4.36 -5.90 2.70
N VAL A 249 4.19 -6.72 3.72
CA VAL A 249 3.34 -7.91 3.66
C VAL A 249 1.93 -7.60 4.12
N SER A 250 1.00 -7.63 3.17
CA SER A 250 -0.43 -7.52 3.40
C SER A 250 -1.14 -8.85 3.12
N LEU A 251 -2.45 -8.84 3.23
CA LEU A 251 -3.31 -9.98 2.86
C LEU A 251 -4.68 -9.48 2.39
N VAL A 252 -5.39 -10.32 1.68
CA VAL A 252 -6.80 -10.16 1.37
C VAL A 252 -7.62 -11.01 2.32
N THR A 253 -8.59 -10.41 2.97
CA THR A 253 -9.48 -11.07 3.90
C THR A 253 -10.82 -11.38 3.26
N GLN A 254 -11.60 -12.27 3.87
CA GLN A 254 -12.99 -12.43 3.50
C GLN A 254 -13.73 -11.11 3.71
N GLY A 255 -14.41 -10.66 2.67
CA GLY A 255 -15.26 -9.47 2.70
C GLY A 255 -16.70 -9.81 3.00
N SER A 256 -17.62 -9.20 2.26
CA SER A 256 -19.05 -9.43 2.38
C SER A 256 -19.59 -10.15 1.14
N TRP A 257 -20.62 -10.97 1.34
CA TRP A 257 -21.41 -11.51 0.26
C TRP A 257 -22.22 -10.39 -0.41
N GLN A 258 -22.15 -10.33 -1.72
CA GLN A 258 -22.99 -9.44 -2.53
C GLN A 258 -23.77 -10.28 -3.55
N GLU A 259 -24.93 -9.79 -3.95
CA GLU A 259 -25.71 -10.39 -5.01
C GLU A 259 -25.42 -9.66 -6.32
N GLN A 260 -24.98 -10.40 -7.34
CA GLN A 260 -24.72 -9.90 -8.67
C GLN A 260 -25.28 -10.91 -9.69
N ASP A 261 -26.16 -10.44 -10.59
CA ASP A 261 -26.81 -11.28 -11.60
C ASP A 261 -27.48 -12.54 -11.02
N GLY A 262 -28.12 -12.40 -9.84
CA GLY A 262 -28.80 -13.50 -9.15
C GLY A 262 -27.86 -14.51 -8.48
N LYS A 263 -26.53 -14.25 -8.45
CA LYS A 263 -25.53 -15.07 -7.79
C LYS A 263 -24.97 -14.36 -6.56
N LYS A 264 -24.80 -15.11 -5.47
CA LYS A 264 -24.03 -14.61 -4.31
C LYS A 264 -22.55 -14.74 -4.62
N ILE A 265 -21.85 -13.61 -4.65
CA ILE A 265 -20.40 -13.53 -4.77
C ILE A 265 -19.79 -13.00 -3.49
N LEU A 266 -18.69 -13.61 -3.06
CA LEU A 266 -17.91 -13.12 -1.93
C LEU A 266 -16.90 -12.11 -2.45
N LEU A 267 -17.07 -10.83 -2.09
CA LEU A 267 -16.07 -9.82 -2.41
C LEU A 267 -14.96 -9.84 -1.37
N PRO A 268 -13.72 -10.06 -1.78
CA PRO A 268 -12.59 -10.01 -0.87
C PRO A 268 -12.36 -8.58 -0.34
N ALA A 269 -11.93 -8.47 0.91
CA ALA A 269 -11.65 -7.19 1.56
C ALA A 269 -10.14 -6.94 1.64
N SER A 270 -9.73 -5.73 1.30
CA SER A 270 -8.34 -5.26 1.37
C SER A 270 -8.00 -4.55 2.69
N ALA A 271 -8.87 -4.64 3.69
CA ALA A 271 -8.68 -4.02 4.99
C ALA A 271 -9.14 -4.96 6.11
N PHE A 272 -8.39 -4.98 7.20
CA PHE A 272 -8.76 -5.75 8.38
C PHE A 272 -10.07 -5.23 8.99
N SER A 273 -11.06 -6.08 9.07
CA SER A 273 -12.35 -5.79 9.69
C SER A 273 -12.26 -5.85 11.23
N LYS A 274 -13.36 -5.49 11.90
CA LYS A 274 -13.43 -5.54 13.36
C LYS A 274 -13.33 -6.98 13.90
N GLU A 275 -13.84 -7.94 13.15
CA GLU A 275 -13.90 -9.35 13.52
C GLU A 275 -12.53 -10.03 13.48
N GLN A 276 -11.58 -9.50 12.73
CA GLN A 276 -10.24 -10.05 12.66
C GLN A 276 -9.42 -9.67 13.88
N PRO A 277 -8.75 -10.61 14.53
CA PRO A 277 -7.94 -10.32 15.71
C PRO A 277 -6.72 -9.45 15.35
N PRO A 278 -6.24 -8.64 16.32
CA PRO A 278 -4.95 -7.98 16.19
C PRO A 278 -3.84 -9.01 15.93
N GLY A 279 -2.93 -8.69 15.01
CA GLY A 279 -1.80 -9.57 14.69
C GLY A 279 -2.14 -10.78 13.81
N ALA A 280 -3.35 -10.87 13.23
CA ALA A 280 -3.73 -11.99 12.36
C ALA A 280 -2.76 -12.21 11.18
N ASN A 281 -2.03 -11.19 10.78
CA ASN A 281 -1.05 -11.27 9.69
C ASN A 281 0.35 -11.75 10.15
N ILE A 282 0.65 -11.78 11.44
CA ILE A 282 1.99 -12.09 11.97
C ILE A 282 2.57 -13.40 11.42
N PRO A 283 1.83 -14.53 11.39
CA PRO A 283 2.38 -15.80 10.89
C PRO A 283 2.82 -15.72 9.42
N PHE A 284 2.08 -14.98 8.60
CA PHE A 284 2.35 -14.84 7.18
C PHE A 284 3.55 -13.90 6.93
N VAL A 285 3.67 -12.83 7.72
CA VAL A 285 4.84 -11.93 7.71
C VAL A 285 6.11 -12.69 8.10
N ALA A 286 6.05 -13.48 9.17
CA ALA A 286 7.18 -14.31 9.62
C ALA A 286 7.62 -15.32 8.55
N ALA A 287 6.65 -15.97 7.88
CA ALA A 287 6.96 -16.91 6.80
C ALA A 287 7.66 -16.22 5.60
N VAL A 288 7.25 -15.00 5.24
CA VAL A 288 7.92 -14.21 4.19
C VAL A 288 9.33 -13.84 4.61
N LYS A 289 9.52 -13.39 5.85
CA LYS A 289 10.85 -13.05 6.39
C LYS A 289 11.79 -14.25 6.35
N GLU A 290 11.33 -15.42 6.81
CA GLU A 290 12.10 -16.65 6.75
C GLU A 290 12.44 -17.06 5.31
N ALA A 291 11.49 -16.92 4.39
CA ALA A 291 11.65 -17.34 3.00
C ALA A 291 12.60 -16.46 2.18
N THR A 292 12.75 -15.17 2.54
CA THR A 292 13.47 -14.18 1.73
C THR A 292 14.73 -13.63 2.39
N GLY A 293 14.78 -13.60 3.72
CA GLY A 293 15.86 -12.95 4.47
C GLY A 293 15.89 -11.42 4.36
N LEU A 294 14.98 -10.80 3.62
CA LEU A 294 14.87 -9.35 3.50
C LEU A 294 14.24 -8.71 4.75
N PRO A 295 14.44 -7.41 4.99
CA PRO A 295 13.61 -6.64 5.90
C PRO A 295 12.12 -6.73 5.52
N VAL A 296 11.26 -7.01 6.51
CA VAL A 296 9.82 -7.18 6.27
C VAL A 296 9.02 -6.22 7.14
N ILE A 297 8.08 -5.52 6.49
CA ILE A 297 7.09 -4.66 7.14
C ILE A 297 5.81 -5.46 7.36
N GLY A 298 5.35 -5.54 8.61
CA GLY A 298 4.10 -6.20 8.96
C GLY A 298 2.99 -5.21 9.28
N VAL A 299 1.78 -5.49 8.82
CA VAL A 299 0.57 -4.70 9.09
C VAL A 299 -0.54 -5.59 9.63
N GLY A 300 -1.47 -5.03 10.40
CA GLY A 300 -2.64 -5.78 10.87
C GLY A 300 -3.02 -5.53 12.33
N LYS A 301 -3.51 -4.33 12.63
CA LYS A 301 -3.94 -3.92 13.99
C LYS A 301 -2.83 -4.01 15.05
N LEU A 302 -1.62 -3.60 14.68
CA LEU A 302 -0.41 -3.70 15.51
C LEU A 302 -0.13 -2.44 16.33
N GLY A 303 -1.10 -1.58 16.57
CA GLY A 303 -0.93 -0.23 17.13
C GLY A 303 -0.75 -0.14 18.66
N ASN A 304 -0.31 -1.18 19.33
CA ASN A 304 -0.15 -1.23 20.78
C ASN A 304 0.99 -2.18 21.18
N ALA A 305 0.97 -2.73 22.39
CA ALA A 305 1.95 -3.71 22.88
C ALA A 305 2.20 -4.91 21.94
N MET A 306 1.30 -5.20 21.02
CA MET A 306 1.49 -6.22 19.98
C MET A 306 2.63 -5.84 19.01
N ALA A 307 2.83 -4.53 18.75
CA ALA A 307 3.92 -4.04 17.91
C ALA A 307 5.30 -4.43 18.47
N ALA A 308 5.53 -4.11 19.75
CA ALA A 308 6.77 -4.45 20.42
C ALA A 308 7.04 -5.97 20.41
N LYS A 309 6.04 -6.76 20.82
CA LYS A 309 6.15 -8.24 20.83
C LYS A 309 6.46 -8.83 19.45
N SER A 310 5.92 -8.25 18.39
CA SER A 310 6.16 -8.73 17.02
C SER A 310 7.60 -8.54 16.57
N VAL A 311 8.22 -7.43 16.95
CA VAL A 311 9.64 -7.14 16.67
C VAL A 311 10.56 -7.94 17.60
N GLU A 312 10.30 -7.94 18.91
CA GLU A 312 11.05 -8.71 19.90
C GLU A 312 11.05 -10.20 19.58
N GLY A 313 9.91 -10.76 19.14
CA GLY A 313 9.80 -12.13 18.66
C GLY A 313 10.46 -12.39 17.30
N SER A 314 11.06 -11.37 16.68
CA SER A 314 11.68 -11.46 15.35
C SER A 314 10.75 -11.92 14.22
N PHE A 315 9.43 -11.74 14.39
CA PHE A 315 8.44 -12.10 13.37
C PHE A 315 8.46 -11.13 12.18
N MET A 316 8.85 -9.88 12.42
CA MET A 316 9.01 -8.82 11.42
C MET A 316 10.11 -7.85 11.84
N ASP A 317 10.56 -7.03 10.90
CA ASP A 317 11.59 -6.02 11.17
C ASP A 317 10.98 -4.65 11.44
N LEU A 318 9.84 -4.36 10.83
CA LEU A 318 9.13 -3.10 10.90
C LEU A 318 7.64 -3.33 11.11
N VAL A 319 7.00 -2.44 11.88
CA VAL A 319 5.57 -2.51 12.22
C VAL A 319 4.82 -1.33 11.65
N ALA A 320 3.85 -1.58 10.79
CA ALA A 320 3.01 -0.56 10.17
C ALA A 320 1.74 -0.29 10.99
N ILE A 321 1.59 0.97 11.45
CA ILE A 321 0.44 1.45 12.22
C ILE A 321 -0.40 2.40 11.35
N GLY A 322 -1.51 1.93 10.81
CA GLY A 322 -2.35 2.70 9.88
C GLY A 322 -3.50 3.45 10.54
N ARG A 323 -4.70 2.86 10.60
CA ARG A 323 -5.93 3.51 11.07
C ARG A 323 -5.85 4.08 12.48
N GLN A 324 -5.00 3.52 13.33
CA GLN A 324 -4.74 4.06 14.65
C GLN A 324 -4.12 5.47 14.55
N MET A 325 -3.20 5.70 13.59
CA MET A 325 -2.62 7.04 13.37
C MET A 325 -3.58 8.01 12.66
N ILE A 326 -4.67 7.55 12.06
CA ILE A 326 -5.76 8.45 11.64
C ILE A 326 -6.53 8.94 12.88
N ALA A 327 -6.82 8.02 13.82
CA ALA A 327 -7.57 8.33 15.03
C ALA A 327 -6.76 9.15 16.06
N ASP A 328 -5.48 8.86 16.16
CA ASP A 328 -4.53 9.53 17.07
C ASP A 328 -3.18 9.73 16.37
N PRO A 329 -2.91 10.90 15.79
CA PRO A 329 -1.66 11.17 15.08
C PRO A 329 -0.39 10.91 15.89
N GLY A 330 -0.43 11.12 17.20
CA GLY A 330 0.68 10.89 18.12
C GLY A 330 0.81 9.45 18.65
N SER A 331 -0.02 8.51 18.17
CA SER A 331 -0.04 7.15 18.73
C SER A 331 1.28 6.39 18.58
N ALA A 332 2.06 6.62 17.52
CA ALA A 332 3.38 6.02 17.35
C ALA A 332 4.35 6.41 18.47
N GLY A 333 4.43 7.71 18.80
CA GLY A 333 5.24 8.21 19.88
C GLY A 333 4.81 7.68 21.26
N LYS A 334 3.50 7.54 21.47
CA LYS A 334 2.95 6.95 22.70
C LYS A 334 3.31 5.46 22.82
N VAL A 335 3.26 4.69 21.72
CA VAL A 335 3.73 3.30 21.71
C VAL A 335 5.21 3.21 22.04
N LEU A 336 6.06 4.03 21.41
CA LEU A 336 7.49 4.07 21.68
C LEU A 336 7.79 4.49 23.13
N ALA A 337 7.02 5.40 23.70
CA ALA A 337 7.21 5.85 25.07
C ALA A 337 6.64 4.91 26.15
N GLY A 338 6.02 3.78 25.78
CA GLY A 338 5.33 2.89 26.72
C GLY A 338 4.09 3.52 27.37
N LYS A 339 3.45 4.47 26.66
CA LYS A 339 2.29 5.25 27.13
C LYS A 339 1.00 4.83 26.41
N GLU A 340 0.79 3.55 26.25
CA GLU A 340 -0.37 3.02 25.51
C GLU A 340 -1.72 3.45 26.13
N SER A 341 -1.76 3.70 27.44
CA SER A 341 -2.96 4.22 28.13
C SER A 341 -3.37 5.62 27.70
N GLU A 342 -2.45 6.40 27.11
CA GLU A 342 -2.71 7.75 26.59
C GLU A 342 -3.19 7.73 25.13
N ILE A 343 -3.18 6.58 24.47
CA ILE A 343 -3.62 6.43 23.07
C ILE A 343 -5.14 6.58 23.00
N VAL A 344 -5.60 7.47 22.13
CA VAL A 344 -7.02 7.54 21.76
C VAL A 344 -7.33 6.41 20.76
N PRO A 345 -8.07 5.37 21.15
CA PRO A 345 -8.14 4.15 20.35
C PRO A 345 -9.00 4.32 19.10
N CYS A 346 -8.54 3.75 17.98
CA CYS A 346 -9.35 3.58 16.78
C CYS A 346 -10.53 2.65 17.07
N LYS A 347 -11.75 3.09 16.76
CA LYS A 347 -12.99 2.30 16.97
C LYS A 347 -13.21 1.18 15.96
N GLU A 348 -12.31 1.02 14.99
CA GLU A 348 -12.40 0.02 13.89
C GLU A 348 -13.73 0.08 13.12
N CYS A 349 -14.38 1.24 13.11
CA CYS A 349 -15.72 1.46 12.55
C CYS A 349 -15.74 1.56 11.02
N MET A 350 -14.58 1.46 10.36
CA MET A 350 -14.40 1.54 8.90
C MET A 350 -14.93 2.85 8.24
N ALA A 351 -15.24 3.88 9.02
CA ALA A 351 -15.73 5.16 8.48
C ALA A 351 -14.70 5.81 7.54
N CYS A 352 -13.40 5.72 7.87
CA CYS A 352 -12.33 6.22 7.02
C CYS A 352 -12.27 5.53 5.65
N PHE A 353 -12.62 4.25 5.58
CA PHE A 353 -12.69 3.52 4.31
C PHE A 353 -13.98 3.84 3.54
N ALA A 354 -15.11 3.88 4.24
CA ALA A 354 -16.41 4.15 3.62
C ALA A 354 -16.52 5.59 3.05
N SER A 355 -15.85 6.57 3.68
CA SER A 355 -15.86 7.96 3.20
C SER A 355 -15.15 8.15 1.87
N LEU A 356 -14.16 7.31 1.53
CA LEU A 356 -13.42 7.40 0.27
C LEU A 356 -14.29 7.37 -1.00
N ARG A 357 -15.49 6.81 -0.90
CA ARG A 357 -16.48 6.82 -2.00
C ARG A 357 -17.15 8.16 -2.23
N LYS A 358 -17.11 9.06 -1.24
CA LYS A 358 -17.86 10.32 -1.22
C LYS A 358 -16.99 11.57 -1.15
N GLY A 359 -15.75 11.43 -0.73
CA GLY A 359 -14.82 12.54 -0.51
C GLY A 359 -13.63 12.14 0.36
N PRO A 360 -12.95 13.09 0.97
CA PRO A 360 -11.79 12.85 1.82
C PRO A 360 -12.09 11.91 2.99
N VAL A 361 -11.03 11.26 3.47
CA VAL A 361 -11.08 10.41 4.67
C VAL A 361 -11.68 11.18 5.84
N ILE A 362 -12.62 10.55 6.56
CA ILE A 362 -13.12 11.02 7.84
C ILE A 362 -12.76 10.05 8.96
N CYS A 363 -12.70 10.56 10.20
CA CYS A 363 -12.54 9.72 11.37
C CYS A 363 -13.62 10.08 12.42
N LYS A 364 -14.33 9.06 12.94
CA LYS A 364 -15.34 9.28 13.99
C LYS A 364 -14.73 9.56 15.37
N VAL A 365 -13.42 9.36 15.50
CA VAL A 365 -12.64 9.61 16.73
C VAL A 365 -11.94 10.95 16.64
N ASN A 366 -11.06 11.11 15.62
CA ASN A 366 -10.36 12.35 15.34
C ASN A 366 -11.18 13.19 14.35
N ARG A 367 -11.81 14.25 14.85
CA ARG A 367 -12.58 15.18 14.01
C ARG A 367 -11.74 16.33 13.46
N ASN A 368 -10.47 16.44 13.89
CA ASN A 368 -9.55 17.51 13.51
C ASN A 368 -8.61 17.08 12.36
N LEU A 369 -9.13 16.36 11.36
CA LEU A 369 -8.36 16.10 10.16
C LEU A 369 -8.13 17.42 9.39
N PRO A 370 -6.98 17.60 8.72
CA PRO A 370 -6.61 18.89 8.10
C PRO A 370 -7.59 19.43 7.05
N TRP A 371 -8.50 18.61 6.59
CA TRP A 371 -9.56 18.97 5.62
C TRP A 371 -10.97 18.88 6.20
N ALA A 372 -11.11 18.64 7.51
CA ALA A 372 -12.42 18.69 8.15
C ALA A 372 -12.90 20.14 8.16
N SER A 373 -14.09 20.42 7.62
CA SER A 373 -14.75 21.68 7.80
C SER A 373 -15.26 21.80 9.23
N ASP A 374 -15.27 23.01 9.79
CA ASP A 374 -15.79 23.28 11.15
C ASP A 374 -17.28 22.96 11.31
N GLU A 375 -17.96 22.51 10.23
CA GLU A 375 -19.40 22.25 10.15
C GLU A 375 -19.78 20.75 10.11
N ALA A 376 -18.89 19.80 10.48
CA ALA A 376 -19.16 18.36 10.43
C ALA A 376 -19.46 17.73 11.81
#